data_6e80a9d5b686ffc62722593376a80d8f
#
_entry.id   6e80a9d5b686ffc62722593376a80d8f
#
_cell.length_a   1.000
_cell.length_b   1.000
_cell.length_c   1.000
_cell.angle_alpha   90.00
_cell.angle_beta   90.00
_cell.angle_gamma   90.00
#
_symmetry.space_group_name_H-M   'P 1'
#
loop_
_entity.id
_entity.type
_entity.pdbx_description
1 polymer ?
#
loop_
_entity_poly.entity_id
_entity_poly.type
_entity_poly.pdbx_seq_one_letter_code
_entity_poly.pdbx_strand_id
1 'polypeptide(L)'
;MNKAYATEIVNTWKYENEYAIYDYSNEAEHMLDEEAWGSGIFTILNQDGELVGELSIEFFDEEEEYTPYAEFDNREITNQRELWIGFGMRPDLIGQGRGAEFVMACAQYAIEHFQYSGEYVGLGVAVFNQRAIKAYEKAGFQVFERTVGTINGKEFECVHMRKKVRE
;
A
#
# COMPACT_ATOMS: atom_id res chain seq x y z
N MET A 1 -9.12 7.82 6.53
CA MET A 1 -8.24 7.84 7.72
C MET A 1 -8.66 8.97 8.65
N ASN A 2 -8.40 8.86 9.91
CA ASN A 2 -8.58 9.92 10.91
C ASN A 2 -7.55 9.77 12.03
N LYS A 3 -7.46 10.77 12.92
CA LYS A 3 -6.46 10.80 13.98
C LYS A 3 -6.54 9.60 14.93
N ALA A 4 -7.74 9.14 15.27
CA ALA A 4 -7.93 8.01 16.18
C ALA A 4 -7.38 6.71 15.56
N TYR A 5 -7.73 6.42 14.32
CA TYR A 5 -7.23 5.24 13.61
C TYR A 5 -5.73 5.32 13.32
N ALA A 6 -5.22 6.47 12.88
CA ALA A 6 -3.80 6.66 12.64
C ALA A 6 -2.98 6.45 13.93
N THR A 7 -3.45 6.99 15.05
CA THR A 7 -2.82 6.82 16.36
C THR A 7 -2.86 5.36 16.82
N GLU A 8 -3.98 4.66 16.63
CA GLU A 8 -4.10 3.24 16.95
C GLU A 8 -3.09 2.42 16.14
N ILE A 9 -3.03 2.62 14.82
CA ILE A 9 -2.10 1.91 13.93
C ILE A 9 -0.65 2.12 14.40
N VAL A 10 -0.22 3.36 14.58
CA VAL A 10 1.16 3.68 14.98
C VAL A 10 1.53 3.07 16.34
N ASN A 11 0.63 3.10 17.30
CA ASN A 11 0.95 2.70 18.67
C ASN A 11 0.76 1.21 18.93
N THR A 12 -0.16 0.55 18.23
CA THR A 12 -0.58 -0.81 18.59
C THR A 12 -0.25 -1.88 17.57
N TRP A 13 -0.07 -1.52 16.29
CA TRP A 13 0.25 -2.52 15.28
C TRP A 13 1.72 -2.86 15.31
N LYS A 14 2.00 -4.05 15.87
CA LYS A 14 3.34 -4.60 16.01
C LYS A 14 3.41 -5.94 15.31
N TYR A 15 4.38 -6.05 14.42
CA TYR A 15 4.64 -7.27 13.66
C TYR A 15 5.73 -8.10 14.32
N GLU A 16 5.70 -9.40 14.13
CA GLU A 16 6.62 -10.32 14.77
C GLU A 16 7.89 -10.55 13.94
N ASN A 17 9.00 -10.86 14.63
CA ASN A 17 10.26 -11.26 14.04
C ASN A 17 10.82 -10.23 13.03
N GLU A 18 11.29 -10.71 11.86
CA GLU A 18 11.82 -9.86 10.80
C GLU A 18 10.81 -8.86 10.25
N TYR A 19 9.52 -9.10 10.42
CA TYR A 19 8.45 -8.20 9.98
C TYR A 19 8.29 -6.96 10.86
N ALA A 20 8.90 -6.92 12.05
CA ALA A 20 8.87 -5.73 12.91
C ALA A 20 9.45 -4.48 12.23
N ILE A 21 10.21 -4.65 11.15
CA ILE A 21 10.69 -3.53 10.34
C ILE A 21 9.55 -2.74 9.69
N TYR A 22 8.38 -3.35 9.51
CA TYR A 22 7.17 -2.73 8.97
C TYR A 22 6.29 -2.07 10.04
N ASP A 23 6.70 -2.06 11.31
CA ASP A 23 5.94 -1.38 12.35
C ASP A 23 5.75 0.10 12.01
N TYR A 24 4.52 0.56 12.02
CA TYR A 24 4.17 1.95 11.69
C TYR A 24 4.79 2.99 12.63
N SER A 25 5.19 2.59 13.82
CA SER A 25 5.96 3.45 14.72
C SER A 25 7.34 3.85 14.16
N ASN A 26 7.85 3.13 13.17
CA ASN A 26 9.11 3.46 12.48
C ASN A 26 8.94 4.61 11.48
N GLU A 27 7.72 4.83 10.98
CA GLU A 27 7.35 5.86 10.00
C GLU A 27 6.09 6.62 10.46
N ALA A 28 6.03 6.95 11.75
CA ALA A 28 4.84 7.55 12.36
C ALA A 28 4.44 8.89 11.70
N GLU A 29 5.40 9.69 11.27
CA GLU A 29 5.14 10.99 10.62
C GLU A 29 4.30 10.83 9.36
N HIS A 30 4.59 9.81 8.54
CA HIS A 30 3.81 9.53 7.33
C HIS A 30 2.36 9.16 7.66
N MET A 31 2.14 8.27 8.62
CA MET A 31 0.79 7.84 9.02
C MET A 31 0.00 8.96 9.70
N LEU A 32 0.68 9.87 10.39
CA LEU A 32 0.06 10.98 11.12
C LEU A 32 -0.05 12.27 10.29
N ASP A 33 0.33 12.24 9.02
CA ASP A 33 0.17 13.37 8.09
C ASP A 33 -1.31 13.56 7.72
N GLU A 34 -1.93 14.57 8.31
CA GLU A 34 -3.35 14.85 8.09
C GLU A 34 -3.68 15.26 6.64
N GLU A 35 -2.70 15.78 5.89
CA GLU A 35 -2.89 16.16 4.47
C GLU A 35 -3.08 14.91 3.59
N ALA A 36 -2.54 13.78 4.00
CA ALA A 36 -2.68 12.51 3.28
C ALA A 36 -4.02 11.80 3.53
N TRP A 37 -4.73 12.14 4.62
CA TRP A 37 -5.95 11.43 5.01
C TRP A 37 -7.09 11.67 4.04
N GLY A 38 -7.61 10.58 3.47
CA GLY A 38 -8.67 10.62 2.46
C GLY A 38 -8.20 10.98 1.05
N SER A 39 -6.91 11.34 0.89
CA SER A 39 -6.27 11.56 -0.41
C SER A 39 -5.33 10.41 -0.75
N GLY A 40 -4.28 10.20 0.05
CA GLY A 40 -3.28 9.15 -0.14
C GLY A 40 -3.33 8.05 0.91
N ILE A 41 -3.95 8.27 2.09
CA ILE A 41 -4.03 7.28 3.17
C ILE A 41 -5.49 7.05 3.56
N PHE A 42 -5.91 5.79 3.52
CA PHE A 42 -7.28 5.35 3.78
C PHE A 42 -7.31 4.30 4.88
N THR A 43 -8.41 4.26 5.62
CA THR A 43 -8.72 3.22 6.59
C THR A 43 -9.47 2.08 5.91
N ILE A 44 -9.16 0.85 6.27
CA ILE A 44 -9.94 -0.32 5.86
C ILE A 44 -10.70 -0.84 7.08
N LEU A 45 -12.01 -0.85 6.98
CA LEU A 45 -12.91 -1.38 8.00
C LEU A 45 -13.57 -2.67 7.50
N ASN A 46 -13.82 -3.60 8.42
CA ASN A 46 -14.64 -4.77 8.13
C ASN A 46 -16.14 -4.41 8.15
N GLN A 47 -16.99 -5.40 7.90
CA GLN A 47 -18.46 -5.21 7.90
C GLN A 47 -19.02 -4.79 9.27
N ASP A 48 -18.31 -5.08 10.35
CA ASP A 48 -18.69 -4.70 11.73
C ASP A 48 -18.17 -3.31 12.11
N GLY A 49 -17.45 -2.62 11.20
CA GLY A 49 -16.87 -1.30 11.41
C GLY A 49 -15.55 -1.31 12.18
N GLU A 50 -14.92 -2.47 12.35
CA GLU A 50 -13.63 -2.58 13.01
C GLU A 50 -12.48 -2.26 12.05
N LEU A 51 -11.46 -1.57 12.57
CA LEU A 51 -10.23 -1.29 11.84
C LEU A 51 -9.44 -2.58 11.57
N VAL A 52 -9.29 -2.94 10.30
CA VAL A 52 -8.60 -4.18 9.89
C VAL A 52 -7.40 -3.95 8.99
N GLY A 53 -7.27 -2.77 8.41
CA GLY A 53 -6.17 -2.43 7.53
C GLY A 53 -6.04 -0.95 7.24
N GLU A 54 -4.97 -0.60 6.56
CA GLU A 54 -4.76 0.68 5.93
C GLU A 54 -4.33 0.51 4.48
N LEU A 55 -4.59 1.52 3.67
CA LEU A 55 -4.20 1.59 2.28
C LEU A 55 -3.54 2.93 2.02
N SER A 56 -2.33 2.90 1.50
CA SER A 56 -1.58 4.06 1.03
C SER A 56 -1.56 4.07 -0.50
N ILE A 57 -1.77 5.23 -1.08
CA ILE A 57 -1.78 5.45 -2.53
C ILE A 57 -0.69 6.44 -2.88
N GLU A 58 0.02 6.13 -3.95
CA GLU A 58 1.03 7.00 -4.52
C GLU A 58 0.88 7.03 -6.04
N PHE A 59 1.20 8.17 -6.63
CA PHE A 59 1.29 8.34 -8.06
C PHE A 59 2.68 8.84 -8.41
N PHE A 60 3.35 8.14 -9.32
CA PHE A 60 4.68 8.48 -9.80
C PHE A 60 4.62 8.94 -11.26
N ASP A 61 5.44 9.92 -11.60
CA ASP A 61 5.66 10.28 -13.00
C ASP A 61 6.72 9.40 -13.67
N GLU A 62 7.04 9.68 -14.93
CA GLU A 62 8.04 8.95 -15.70
C GLU A 62 9.48 9.08 -15.13
N GLU A 63 9.73 10.09 -14.29
CA GLU A 63 11.00 10.31 -13.60
C GLU A 63 11.01 9.73 -12.17
N GLU A 64 9.97 8.95 -11.82
CA GLU A 64 9.76 8.34 -10.49
C GLU A 64 9.60 9.38 -9.35
N GLU A 65 9.17 10.60 -9.69
CA GLU A 65 8.87 11.63 -8.72
C GLU A 65 7.44 11.50 -8.18
N TYR A 66 7.29 11.74 -6.87
CA TYR A 66 5.99 11.68 -6.20
C TYR A 66 5.07 12.80 -6.65
N THR A 67 3.81 12.45 -6.90
CA THR A 67 2.74 13.43 -7.08
C THR A 67 2.27 13.94 -5.71
N PRO A 68 2.17 15.26 -5.49
CA PRO A 68 1.64 15.80 -4.24
C PRO A 68 0.19 15.39 -3.99
N TYR A 69 -0.19 15.15 -2.75
CA TYR A 69 -1.57 14.76 -2.38
C TYR A 69 -2.63 15.76 -2.85
N ALA A 70 -2.30 17.05 -2.90
CA ALA A 70 -3.20 18.09 -3.40
C ALA A 70 -3.60 17.91 -4.88
N GLU A 71 -2.85 17.12 -5.65
CA GLU A 71 -3.09 16.86 -7.06
C GLU A 71 -3.84 15.54 -7.31
N PHE A 72 -4.09 14.73 -6.27
CA PHE A 72 -4.71 13.41 -6.42
C PHE A 72 -6.14 13.46 -6.97
N ASP A 73 -6.85 14.54 -6.78
CA ASP A 73 -8.20 14.75 -7.35
C ASP A 73 -8.16 15.19 -8.81
N ASN A 74 -6.99 15.54 -9.34
CA ASN A 74 -6.83 15.94 -10.74
C ASN A 74 -6.57 14.72 -11.63
N ARG A 75 -7.63 14.26 -12.30
CA ARG A 75 -7.58 13.08 -13.18
C ARG A 75 -6.68 13.24 -14.40
N GLU A 76 -6.46 14.46 -14.89
CA GLU A 76 -5.54 14.68 -16.00
C GLU A 76 -4.11 14.37 -15.55
N ILE A 77 -3.77 14.69 -14.31
CA ILE A 77 -2.47 14.39 -13.73
C ILE A 77 -2.37 12.91 -13.38
N THR A 78 -3.28 12.38 -12.57
CA THR A 78 -3.19 11.00 -12.05
C THR A 78 -3.26 9.94 -13.15
N ASN A 79 -3.99 10.17 -14.24
CA ASN A 79 -4.02 9.23 -15.38
C ASN A 79 -2.77 9.27 -16.28
N GLN A 80 -1.90 10.24 -16.10
CA GLN A 80 -0.56 10.30 -16.73
C GLN A 80 0.55 9.77 -15.81
N ARG A 81 0.19 9.26 -14.63
CA ARG A 81 1.08 8.74 -13.61
C ARG A 81 0.88 7.23 -13.44
N GLU A 82 1.85 6.58 -12.83
CA GLU A 82 1.70 5.21 -12.38
C GLU A 82 1.04 5.16 -11.00
N LEU A 83 -0.03 4.41 -10.88
CA LEU A 83 -0.71 4.16 -9.61
C LEU A 83 0.02 3.05 -8.85
N TRP A 84 0.48 3.37 -7.66
CA TRP A 84 1.09 2.43 -6.73
C TRP A 84 0.30 2.33 -5.44
N ILE A 85 0.22 1.14 -4.88
CA ILE A 85 -0.45 0.86 -3.61
C ILE A 85 0.53 0.30 -2.59
N GLY A 86 0.46 0.85 -1.37
CA GLY A 86 1.01 0.27 -0.16
C GLY A 86 -0.13 -0.06 0.79
N PHE A 87 0.02 -1.05 1.64
CA PHE A 87 -1.04 -1.43 2.56
C PHE A 87 -0.50 -2.25 3.72
N GLY A 88 -1.22 -2.22 4.83
CA GLY A 88 -0.98 -3.06 5.98
C GLY A 88 -2.26 -3.67 6.51
N MET A 89 -2.17 -4.92 6.93
CA MET A 89 -3.23 -5.64 7.60
C MET A 89 -2.94 -5.63 9.11
N ARG A 90 -3.99 -5.49 9.91
CA ARG A 90 -3.86 -5.59 11.37
C ARG A 90 -3.14 -6.89 11.76
N PRO A 91 -2.12 -6.82 12.64
CA PRO A 91 -1.20 -7.95 12.88
C PRO A 91 -1.87 -9.28 13.24
N ASP A 92 -2.96 -9.24 14.03
CA ASP A 92 -3.69 -10.45 14.44
C ASP A 92 -4.44 -11.16 13.30
N LEU A 93 -4.63 -10.48 12.16
CA LEU A 93 -5.31 -11.02 10.98
C LEU A 93 -4.36 -11.63 9.96
N ILE A 94 -3.06 -11.48 10.17
CA ILE A 94 -2.04 -12.01 9.28
C ILE A 94 -1.93 -13.53 9.44
N GLY A 95 -1.59 -14.22 8.35
CA GLY A 95 -1.40 -15.68 8.37
C GLY A 95 -2.69 -16.50 8.30
N GLN A 96 -3.84 -15.88 8.06
CA GLN A 96 -5.15 -16.54 7.95
C GLN A 96 -5.55 -16.86 6.50
N GLY A 97 -4.62 -16.75 5.55
CA GLY A 97 -4.87 -17.05 4.13
C GLY A 97 -5.64 -15.98 3.35
N ARG A 98 -5.87 -14.80 3.95
CA ARG A 98 -6.69 -13.72 3.36
C ARG A 98 -5.89 -12.65 2.60
N GLY A 99 -4.58 -12.79 2.51
CA GLY A 99 -3.71 -11.77 1.90
C GLY A 99 -4.04 -11.46 0.44
N ALA A 100 -4.34 -12.47 -0.37
CA ALA A 100 -4.68 -12.26 -1.78
C ALA A 100 -6.01 -11.51 -1.95
N GLU A 101 -7.03 -11.86 -1.17
CA GLU A 101 -8.32 -11.15 -1.15
C GLU A 101 -8.14 -9.69 -0.72
N PHE A 102 -7.33 -9.47 0.32
CA PHE A 102 -7.05 -8.15 0.86
C PHE A 102 -6.37 -7.23 -0.17
N VAL A 103 -5.30 -7.70 -0.83
CA VAL A 103 -4.61 -6.88 -1.83
C VAL A 103 -5.47 -6.64 -3.08
N MET A 104 -6.31 -7.60 -3.46
CA MET A 104 -7.27 -7.39 -4.56
C MET A 104 -8.27 -6.29 -4.23
N ALA A 105 -8.81 -6.28 -3.02
CA ALA A 105 -9.73 -5.25 -2.56
C ALA A 105 -9.06 -3.86 -2.53
N CYS A 106 -7.81 -3.78 -2.05
CA CYS A 106 -7.02 -2.55 -2.06
C CYS A 106 -6.81 -2.01 -3.48
N ALA A 107 -6.37 -2.86 -4.40
CA ALA A 107 -6.16 -2.48 -5.80
C ALA A 107 -7.46 -2.02 -6.48
N GLN A 108 -8.54 -2.77 -6.28
CA GLN A 108 -9.85 -2.43 -6.83
C GLN A 108 -10.36 -1.09 -6.32
N TYR A 109 -10.27 -0.86 -5.00
CA TYR A 109 -10.66 0.42 -4.41
C TYR A 109 -9.86 1.58 -4.99
N ALA A 110 -8.53 1.44 -5.09
CA ALA A 110 -7.68 2.50 -5.63
C ALA A 110 -8.04 2.83 -7.08
N ILE A 111 -8.21 1.83 -7.94
CA ILE A 111 -8.60 2.00 -9.33
C ILE A 111 -9.95 2.72 -9.46
N GLU A 112 -10.95 2.28 -8.70
CA GLU A 112 -12.30 2.84 -8.75
C GLU A 112 -12.38 4.25 -8.15
N HIS A 113 -11.77 4.46 -6.99
CA HIS A 113 -11.81 5.74 -6.27
C HIS A 113 -11.20 6.86 -7.10
N PHE A 114 -10.03 6.61 -7.72
CA PHE A 114 -9.35 7.58 -8.57
C PHE A 114 -9.83 7.54 -10.02
N GLN A 115 -10.74 6.62 -10.39
CA GLN A 115 -11.15 6.37 -11.77
C GLN A 115 -9.94 6.20 -12.69
N TYR A 116 -8.95 5.47 -12.18
CA TYR A 116 -7.67 5.30 -12.83
C TYR A 116 -7.80 4.53 -14.14
N SER A 117 -7.23 5.07 -15.20
CA SER A 117 -7.29 4.51 -16.56
C SER A 117 -5.94 4.07 -17.11
N GLY A 118 -4.88 4.14 -16.30
CA GLY A 118 -3.56 3.63 -16.66
C GLY A 118 -3.56 2.12 -16.88
N GLU A 119 -2.47 1.60 -17.40
CA GLU A 119 -2.38 0.18 -17.81
C GLU A 119 -2.20 -0.76 -16.61
N TYR A 120 -1.44 -0.33 -15.62
CA TYR A 120 -1.05 -1.16 -14.47
C TYR A 120 -1.29 -0.46 -13.13
N VAL A 121 -1.51 -1.27 -12.10
CA VAL A 121 -1.32 -0.88 -10.71
C VAL A 121 -0.08 -1.60 -10.17
N GLY A 122 0.81 -0.85 -9.53
CA GLY A 122 2.08 -1.33 -8.99
C GLY A 122 2.09 -1.47 -7.47
N LEU A 123 3.02 -2.26 -6.98
CA LEU A 123 3.40 -2.34 -5.56
C LEU A 123 4.85 -2.79 -5.43
N GLY A 124 5.47 -2.46 -4.30
CA GLY A 124 6.80 -2.93 -3.93
C GLY A 124 6.76 -3.87 -2.74
N VAL A 125 7.67 -4.83 -2.69
CA VAL A 125 7.79 -5.76 -1.56
C VAL A 125 9.23 -6.23 -1.40
N ALA A 126 9.71 -6.31 -0.14
CA ALA A 126 11.02 -6.86 0.15
C ALA A 126 11.05 -8.37 -0.16
N VAL A 127 12.15 -8.83 -0.74
CA VAL A 127 12.31 -10.24 -1.17
C VAL A 127 12.16 -11.21 0.01
N PHE A 128 12.58 -10.84 1.23
CA PHE A 128 12.42 -11.71 2.40
C PHE A 128 10.95 -11.97 2.75
N ASN A 129 10.01 -11.10 2.34
CA ASN A 129 8.59 -11.24 2.61
C ASN A 129 7.91 -12.20 1.61
N GLN A 130 8.34 -13.45 1.61
CA GLN A 130 7.85 -14.48 0.69
C GLN A 130 6.34 -14.74 0.84
N ARG A 131 5.81 -14.55 2.04
CA ARG A 131 4.37 -14.68 2.31
C ARG A 131 3.56 -13.65 1.53
N ALA A 132 4.00 -12.40 1.53
CA ALA A 132 3.36 -11.34 0.79
C ALA A 132 3.48 -11.57 -0.72
N ILE A 133 4.68 -11.89 -1.21
CA ILE A 133 4.90 -12.16 -2.65
C ILE A 133 3.94 -13.23 -3.16
N LYS A 134 3.80 -14.35 -2.45
CA LYS A 134 2.85 -15.42 -2.82
C LYS A 134 1.40 -14.95 -2.82
N ALA A 135 1.00 -14.10 -1.87
CA ALA A 135 -0.34 -13.54 -1.84
C ALA A 135 -0.58 -12.61 -3.04
N TYR A 136 0.41 -11.80 -3.42
CA TYR A 136 0.34 -10.89 -4.57
C TYR A 136 0.31 -11.64 -5.90
N GLU A 137 1.13 -12.67 -6.06
CA GLU A 137 1.08 -13.57 -7.22
C GLU A 137 -0.30 -14.22 -7.37
N LYS A 138 -0.87 -14.71 -6.27
CA LYS A 138 -2.23 -15.26 -6.24
C LYS A 138 -3.31 -14.23 -6.59
N ALA A 139 -3.07 -12.96 -6.28
CA ALA A 139 -3.95 -11.84 -6.65
C ALA A 139 -3.75 -11.37 -8.12
N GLY A 140 -2.80 -11.96 -8.85
CA GLY A 140 -2.54 -11.66 -10.25
C GLY A 140 -1.46 -10.63 -10.52
N PHE A 141 -0.70 -10.23 -9.49
CA PHE A 141 0.49 -9.41 -9.66
C PHE A 141 1.66 -10.24 -10.16
N GLN A 142 2.49 -9.64 -11.01
CA GLN A 142 3.69 -10.26 -11.56
C GLN A 142 4.91 -9.39 -11.31
N VAL A 143 6.03 -10.01 -10.96
CA VAL A 143 7.31 -9.30 -10.82
C VAL A 143 7.73 -8.76 -12.19
N PHE A 144 8.05 -7.48 -12.25
CA PHE A 144 8.57 -6.86 -13.47
C PHE A 144 9.95 -6.22 -13.27
N GLU A 145 10.34 -5.97 -12.03
CA GLU A 145 11.62 -5.34 -11.71
C GLU A 145 12.17 -5.86 -10.38
N ARG A 146 13.51 -5.89 -10.30
CA ARG A 146 14.24 -6.11 -9.04
C ARG A 146 15.06 -4.87 -8.72
N THR A 147 15.01 -4.44 -7.48
CA THR A 147 15.67 -3.22 -7.03
C THR A 147 16.16 -3.37 -5.59
N VAL A 148 16.82 -2.34 -5.09
CA VAL A 148 17.17 -2.21 -3.68
C VAL A 148 16.36 -1.06 -3.11
N GLY A 149 15.54 -1.36 -2.11
CA GLY A 149 14.74 -0.38 -1.39
C GLY A 149 15.24 -0.18 0.03
N THR A 150 14.84 0.92 0.64
CA THR A 150 15.16 1.23 2.04
C THR A 150 13.89 1.15 2.88
N ILE A 151 13.94 0.36 3.95
CA ILE A 151 12.87 0.25 4.93
C ILE A 151 13.46 0.56 6.29
N ASN A 152 12.96 1.59 6.96
CA ASN A 152 13.45 2.03 8.27
C ASN A 152 14.99 2.19 8.31
N GLY A 153 15.56 2.84 7.29
CA GLY A 153 16.99 3.11 7.18
C GLY A 153 17.88 1.91 6.83
N LYS A 154 17.31 0.74 6.56
CA LYS A 154 18.01 -0.46 6.10
C LYS A 154 17.72 -0.76 4.66
N GLU A 155 18.74 -1.13 3.89
CA GLU A 155 18.61 -1.58 2.52
C GLU A 155 18.16 -3.05 2.46
N PHE A 156 17.23 -3.33 1.55
CA PHE A 156 16.73 -4.66 1.26
C PHE A 156 16.62 -4.87 -0.24
N GLU A 157 16.88 -6.10 -0.68
CA GLU A 157 16.42 -6.50 -2.01
C GLU A 157 14.89 -6.46 -2.05
N CYS A 158 14.36 -5.80 -3.05
CA CYS A 158 12.94 -5.63 -3.28
C CYS A 158 12.57 -6.10 -4.68
N VAL A 159 11.33 -6.50 -4.86
CA VAL A 159 10.71 -6.68 -6.16
C VAL A 159 9.58 -5.69 -6.32
N HIS A 160 9.50 -5.11 -7.51
CA HIS A 160 8.34 -4.38 -7.96
C HIS A 160 7.42 -5.34 -8.72
N MET A 161 6.16 -5.34 -8.35
CA MET A 161 5.15 -6.18 -8.96
C MET A 161 4.03 -5.30 -9.52
N ARG A 162 3.42 -5.75 -10.62
CA ARG A 162 2.32 -5.03 -11.25
C ARG A 162 1.22 -5.96 -11.70
N LYS A 163 0.01 -5.42 -11.75
CA LYS A 163 -1.17 -6.10 -12.27
C LYS A 163 -1.86 -5.20 -13.29
N LYS A 164 -2.36 -5.77 -14.40
CA LYS A 164 -3.18 -5.01 -15.35
C LYS A 164 -4.46 -4.52 -14.72
N VAL A 165 -4.80 -3.25 -14.99
CA VAL A 165 -6.05 -2.62 -14.55
C VAL A 165 -7.25 -3.21 -15.30
N ARG A 166 -7.05 -3.54 -16.59
CA ARG A 166 -8.06 -4.16 -17.46
C ARG A 166 -7.44 -5.36 -18.16
N GLU A 167 -8.15 -6.44 -18.20
CA GLU A 167 -7.78 -7.61 -19.01
C GLU A 167 -8.10 -7.37 -20.49
#